data_82c382363b247820eaeddd7e2188010c
#
_entry.id   82c382363b247820eaeddd7e2188010c
#
_cell.length_a   1.000
_cell.length_b   1.000
_cell.length_c   1.000
_cell.angle_alpha   90.00
_cell.angle_beta   90.00
_cell.angle_gamma   90.00
#
_symmetry.space_group_name_H-M   'P 1'
#
loop_
_entity.id
_entity.type
_entity.pdbx_description
1 polymer ?
#
loop_
_entity_poly.entity_id
_entity_poly.type
_entity_poly.pdbx_seq_one_letter_code
_entity_poly.pdbx_strand_id
1 'polypeptide(L)'
;NRYISTIMKVTPYRPINKAIFAPIASWTEEKPYDGPSFGTNLERNNTTKIFNKHLEKACIENDLIFISIFDDMLNEDGSTNPIYLDDFGTGIHLSQKSMPLIIKKLKANKLI
;
A
#
# COMPACT_ATOMS: atom_id res chain seq x y z
N ASN A 1 -11.25 -9.73 -8.81
CA ASN A 1 -10.27 -8.64 -9.00
C ASN A 1 -9.28 -9.01 -10.09
N ARG A 2 -9.16 -8.13 -11.09
CA ARG A 2 -8.31 -8.38 -12.27
C ARG A 2 -6.83 -8.53 -11.91
N TYR A 3 -6.35 -7.76 -10.95
CA TYR A 3 -4.97 -7.83 -10.45
C TYR A 3 -4.67 -9.20 -9.85
N ILE A 4 -5.55 -9.71 -9.01
CA ILE A 4 -5.40 -11.03 -8.39
C ILE A 4 -5.49 -12.12 -9.46
N SER A 5 -6.42 -12.02 -10.41
CA SER A 5 -6.55 -12.99 -11.49
C SER A 5 -5.27 -13.09 -12.32
N THR A 6 -4.60 -11.96 -12.59
CA THR A 6 -3.33 -11.94 -13.31
C THR A 6 -2.24 -12.66 -12.51
N ILE A 7 -2.13 -12.42 -11.21
CA ILE A 7 -1.15 -13.08 -10.35
C ILE A 7 -1.37 -14.58 -10.33
N MET A 8 -2.61 -15.04 -10.23
CA MET A 8 -2.93 -16.48 -10.22
C MET A 8 -2.59 -17.16 -11.54
N LYS A 9 -2.72 -16.43 -12.66
CA LYS A 9 -2.34 -16.95 -13.98
C LYS A 9 -0.83 -17.14 -14.14
N VAL A 10 -0.01 -16.20 -13.61
CA VAL A 10 1.44 -16.28 -13.79
C VAL A 10 2.13 -17.20 -12.78
N THR A 11 1.46 -17.60 -11.71
CA THR A 11 2.06 -18.45 -10.68
C THR A 11 1.18 -19.64 -10.27
N PRO A 12 0.51 -20.33 -11.21
CA PRO A 12 -0.50 -21.33 -10.84
C PRO A 12 0.05 -22.59 -10.15
N TYR A 13 1.31 -22.93 -10.34
CA TYR A 13 1.89 -24.19 -9.86
C TYR A 13 2.87 -24.01 -8.70
N ARG A 14 3.00 -22.83 -8.13
CA ARG A 14 3.93 -22.60 -7.03
C ARG A 14 3.26 -22.97 -5.70
N PRO A 15 3.81 -23.94 -4.93
CA PRO A 15 3.21 -24.38 -3.66
C PRO A 15 3.60 -23.48 -2.48
N ILE A 16 3.93 -22.20 -2.72
CA ILE A 16 4.33 -21.26 -1.68
C ILE A 16 3.20 -20.26 -1.41
N ASN A 17 3.14 -19.78 -0.17
CA ASN A 17 2.22 -18.70 0.18
C ASN A 17 2.59 -17.44 -0.58
N LYS A 18 1.60 -16.82 -1.20
CA LYS A 18 1.78 -15.58 -1.95
C LYS A 18 1.29 -14.43 -1.11
N ALA A 19 2.06 -13.37 -1.06
CA ALA A 19 1.71 -12.15 -0.36
C ALA A 19 1.57 -11.01 -1.36
N ILE A 20 0.54 -10.19 -1.15
CA ILE A 20 0.27 -9.01 -1.96
C ILE A 20 0.52 -7.80 -1.07
N PHE A 21 1.45 -6.95 -1.49
CA PHE A 21 1.71 -5.70 -0.80
C PHE A 21 0.81 -4.63 -1.41
N ALA A 22 -0.06 -4.09 -0.59
CA ALA A 22 -1.06 -3.12 -1.04
C ALA A 22 -0.45 -1.74 -1.33
N PRO A 23 -1.09 -0.95 -2.19
CA PRO A 23 -0.71 0.44 -2.39
C PRO A 23 -0.56 1.22 -1.10
N ILE A 24 0.43 2.09 -1.08
CA ILE A 24 0.74 2.93 0.07
C ILE A 24 0.01 4.27 0.01
N ALA A 25 0.11 5.06 1.09
CA ALA A 25 -0.47 6.40 1.14
C ALA A 25 0.21 7.32 0.10
N SER A 26 -0.56 8.26 -0.42
CA SER A 26 -0.14 9.18 -1.47
C SER A 26 0.82 10.26 -0.94
N TRP A 27 1.59 10.86 -1.85
CA TRP A 27 2.39 12.03 -1.54
C TRP A 27 1.51 13.15 -0.95
N THR A 28 2.17 14.09 -0.27
CA THR A 28 1.47 15.21 0.35
C THR A 28 0.99 16.23 -0.72
N GLU A 29 0.53 17.41 -0.28
CA GLU A 29 0.02 18.40 -1.24
C GLU A 29 1.10 19.00 -2.15
N GLU A 30 2.36 18.92 -1.74
CA GLU A 30 3.46 19.36 -2.58
C GLU A 30 3.74 18.33 -3.68
N LYS A 31 3.82 18.79 -4.91
CA LYS A 31 4.08 17.91 -6.03
C LYS A 31 5.53 17.40 -6.00
N PRO A 32 5.73 16.08 -6.11
CA PRO A 32 7.09 15.53 -6.17
C PRO A 32 7.77 15.73 -7.53
N TYR A 33 7.01 16.13 -8.56
CA TYR A 33 7.52 16.32 -9.92
C TYR A 33 6.54 17.19 -10.73
N ASP A 34 7.02 17.72 -11.85
CA ASP A 34 6.21 18.49 -12.79
C ASP A 34 5.41 17.53 -13.69
N GLY A 35 4.28 17.09 -13.20
CA GLY A 35 3.40 16.21 -13.94
C GLY A 35 1.96 16.40 -13.54
N PRO A 36 1.02 15.76 -14.24
CA PRO A 36 -0.36 15.82 -13.84
C PRO A 36 -0.54 15.14 -12.48
N SER A 37 -1.22 15.81 -11.57
CA SER A 37 -1.65 15.24 -10.31
C SER A 37 -3.13 15.50 -10.17
N PHE A 38 -3.86 14.53 -9.66
CA PHE A 38 -5.32 14.59 -9.56
C PHE A 38 -5.73 14.56 -8.10
N GLY A 39 -6.54 15.55 -7.70
CA GLY A 39 -7.11 15.62 -6.39
C GLY A 39 -6.13 16.03 -5.30
N THR A 40 -6.64 16.13 -4.10
CA THR A 40 -5.85 16.42 -2.89
C THR A 40 -5.26 15.12 -2.33
N ASN A 41 -4.35 15.25 -1.37
CA ASN A 41 -3.83 14.09 -0.63
C ASN A 41 -4.97 13.30 0.00
N LEU A 42 -5.94 13.96 0.63
CA LEU A 42 -7.10 13.29 1.25
C LEU A 42 -7.94 12.54 0.22
N GLU A 43 -8.19 13.15 -0.93
CA GLU A 43 -8.96 12.50 -1.99
C GLU A 43 -8.25 11.27 -2.55
N ARG A 44 -6.94 11.38 -2.79
CA ARG A 44 -6.14 10.26 -3.28
C ARG A 44 -6.10 9.13 -2.25
N ASN A 45 -5.91 9.45 -0.97
CA ASN A 45 -5.89 8.46 0.09
C ASN A 45 -7.26 7.79 0.27
N ASN A 46 -8.34 8.54 0.11
CA ASN A 46 -9.67 7.96 0.18
C ASN A 46 -9.90 6.95 -0.95
N THR A 47 -9.47 7.27 -2.15
CA THR A 47 -9.53 6.34 -3.29
C THR A 47 -8.71 5.09 -3.04
N THR A 48 -7.49 5.24 -2.53
CA THR A 48 -6.63 4.11 -2.19
C THR A 48 -7.25 3.25 -1.09
N LYS A 49 -7.86 3.86 -0.09
CA LYS A 49 -8.53 3.14 0.99
C LYS A 49 -9.64 2.24 0.47
N ILE A 50 -10.46 2.76 -0.46
CA ILE A 50 -11.53 1.99 -1.09
C ILE A 50 -10.95 0.84 -1.91
N PHE A 51 -9.92 1.11 -2.71
CA PHE A 51 -9.23 0.09 -3.49
C PHE A 51 -8.68 -1.01 -2.59
N ASN A 52 -8.02 -0.65 -1.50
CA ASN A 52 -7.40 -1.61 -0.59
C ASN A 52 -8.44 -2.49 0.10
N LYS A 53 -9.61 -1.97 0.38
CA LYS A 53 -10.72 -2.77 0.91
C LYS A 53 -11.12 -3.89 -0.04
N HIS A 54 -11.26 -3.56 -1.32
CA HIS A 54 -11.58 -4.55 -2.35
C HIS A 54 -10.44 -5.54 -2.57
N LEU A 55 -9.20 -5.04 -2.54
CA LEU A 55 -8.01 -5.88 -2.69
C LEU A 55 -7.88 -6.88 -1.54
N GLU A 56 -8.09 -6.44 -0.30
CA GLU A 56 -8.05 -7.32 0.87
C GLU A 56 -9.08 -8.43 0.75
N LYS A 57 -10.30 -8.08 0.37
CA LYS A 57 -11.36 -9.06 0.18
C LYS A 57 -10.99 -10.10 -0.88
N ALA A 58 -10.43 -9.64 -2.01
CA ALA A 58 -9.99 -10.54 -3.07
C ALA A 58 -8.84 -11.45 -2.62
N CYS A 59 -7.93 -10.94 -1.79
CA CYS A 59 -6.85 -11.75 -1.23
C CYS A 59 -7.41 -12.86 -0.34
N ILE A 60 -8.36 -12.52 0.54
CA ILE A 60 -9.00 -13.51 1.42
C ILE A 60 -9.69 -14.60 0.59
N GLU A 61 -10.41 -14.22 -0.44
CA GLU A 61 -11.14 -15.15 -1.30
C GLU A 61 -10.22 -16.08 -2.10
N ASN A 62 -8.96 -15.70 -2.30
CA ASN A 62 -7.99 -16.45 -3.09
C ASN A 62 -6.83 -17.03 -2.27
N ASP A 63 -6.96 -17.06 -0.96
CA ASP A 63 -5.92 -17.57 -0.03
C ASP A 63 -4.58 -16.85 -0.21
N LEU A 64 -4.62 -15.56 -0.46
CA LEU A 64 -3.43 -14.71 -0.55
C LEU A 64 -3.26 -13.92 0.71
N ILE A 65 -2.01 -13.70 1.12
CA ILE A 65 -1.68 -12.88 2.28
C ILE A 65 -1.72 -11.41 1.85
N PHE A 66 -2.53 -10.62 2.53
CA PHE A 66 -2.65 -9.18 2.28
C PHE A 66 -1.74 -8.43 3.25
N ILE A 67 -0.79 -7.65 2.70
CA ILE A 67 0.13 -6.85 3.48
C ILE A 67 -0.13 -5.38 3.16
N SER A 68 -0.42 -4.58 4.18
CA SER A 68 -0.65 -3.15 4.00
C SER A 68 -0.09 -2.35 5.16
N ILE A 69 0.59 -1.26 4.83
CA ILE A 69 1.01 -0.26 5.80
C ILE A 69 0.26 1.06 5.58
N PHE A 70 -0.73 1.05 4.68
CA PHE A 70 -1.45 2.27 4.29
C PHE A 70 -2.03 3.00 5.51
N ASP A 71 -2.81 2.30 6.35
CA ASP A 71 -3.44 2.93 7.52
C ASP A 71 -2.41 3.43 8.52
N ASP A 72 -1.28 2.72 8.66
CA ASP A 72 -0.21 3.10 9.58
C ASP A 72 0.52 4.37 9.14
N MET A 73 0.39 4.75 7.87
CA MET A 73 1.02 5.95 7.31
C MET A 73 0.16 7.20 7.47
N LEU A 74 -1.08 7.05 7.94
CA LEU A 74 -2.04 8.15 7.97
C LEU A 74 -2.04 8.88 9.30
N ASN A 75 -2.30 10.18 9.22
CA ASN A 75 -2.70 10.98 10.37
C ASN A 75 -4.17 10.66 10.71
N GLU A 76 -4.66 11.17 11.84
CA GLU A 76 -6.04 10.92 12.27
C GLU A 76 -7.08 11.41 11.27
N ASP A 77 -6.77 12.46 10.52
CA ASP A 77 -7.68 13.04 9.53
C ASP A 77 -7.68 12.29 8.18
N GLY A 78 -6.84 11.28 8.03
CA GLY A 78 -6.72 10.52 6.79
C GLY A 78 -5.66 11.05 5.83
N SER A 79 -5.00 12.15 6.17
CA SER A 79 -3.87 12.64 5.37
C SER A 79 -2.62 11.82 5.62
N THR A 80 -1.68 11.85 4.69
CA THR A 80 -0.43 11.12 4.83
C THR A 80 0.50 11.80 5.82
N ASN A 81 1.04 11.05 6.78
CA ASN A 81 2.12 11.53 7.64
C ASN A 81 3.40 11.57 6.82
N PRO A 82 4.00 12.76 6.60
CA PRO A 82 5.13 12.91 5.69
C PRO A 82 6.41 12.16 6.12
N ILE A 83 6.52 11.75 7.38
CA ILE A 83 7.71 11.03 7.84
C ILE A 83 7.90 9.67 7.15
N TYR A 84 6.82 9.09 6.62
CA TYR A 84 6.87 7.79 5.98
C TYR A 84 7.22 7.84 4.49
N LEU A 85 7.30 9.04 3.92
CA LEU A 85 7.69 9.25 2.53
C LEU A 85 9.06 9.93 2.47
N ASP A 86 9.82 9.66 1.38
CA ASP A 86 11.10 10.31 1.17
C ASP A 86 10.92 11.81 0.91
N ASP A 87 12.03 12.57 0.99
CA ASP A 87 12.02 14.03 0.80
C ASP A 87 10.97 14.75 1.64
N PHE A 88 10.77 14.28 2.91
CA PHE A 88 9.84 14.87 3.88
C PHE A 88 8.39 14.92 3.39
N GLY A 89 8.00 13.92 2.57
CA GLY A 89 6.62 13.79 2.10
C GLY A 89 6.39 14.35 0.71
N THR A 90 7.38 14.99 0.09
CA THR A 90 7.29 15.45 -1.29
C THR A 90 7.63 14.35 -2.28
N GLY A 91 8.31 13.29 -1.84
CA GLY A 91 8.62 12.14 -2.66
C GLY A 91 7.46 11.16 -2.76
N ILE A 92 7.56 10.25 -3.73
CA ILE A 92 6.56 9.22 -3.97
C ILE A 92 6.98 7.85 -3.41
N HIS A 93 8.18 7.75 -2.89
CA HIS A 93 8.74 6.51 -2.36
C HIS A 93 8.73 6.50 -0.84
N LEU A 94 8.77 5.31 -0.27
CA LEU A 94 8.82 5.14 1.18
C LEU A 94 10.16 5.60 1.76
N SER A 95 10.10 6.26 2.91
CA SER A 95 11.30 6.60 3.68
C SER A 95 11.74 5.43 4.55
N GLN A 96 12.93 5.54 5.17
CA GLN A 96 13.41 4.53 6.12
C GLN A 96 12.51 4.39 7.34
N LYS A 97 11.74 5.42 7.69
CA LYS A 97 10.80 5.37 8.81
C LYS A 97 9.67 4.37 8.60
N SER A 98 9.41 3.98 7.35
CA SER A 98 8.41 2.98 7.03
C SER A 98 8.88 1.55 7.30
N MET A 99 10.19 1.31 7.41
CA MET A 99 10.74 -0.04 7.56
C MET A 99 10.21 -0.78 8.79
N PRO A 100 10.13 -0.17 9.99
CA PRO A 100 9.53 -0.86 11.14
C PRO A 100 8.10 -1.30 10.90
N LEU A 101 7.32 -0.52 10.15
CA LEU A 101 5.94 -0.87 9.81
C LEU A 101 5.90 -2.13 8.93
N ILE A 102 6.76 -2.18 7.94
CA ILE A 102 6.85 -3.32 7.01
C ILE A 102 7.27 -4.58 7.76
N ILE A 103 8.33 -4.47 8.56
CA ILE A 103 8.86 -5.61 9.32
C ILE A 103 7.79 -6.16 10.26
N LYS A 104 7.06 -5.30 10.94
CA LYS A 104 5.98 -5.70 11.84
C LYS A 104 4.90 -6.51 11.10
N LYS A 105 4.50 -6.05 9.91
CA LYS A 105 3.49 -6.75 9.11
C LYS A 105 4.00 -8.09 8.60
N LEU A 106 5.26 -8.16 8.18
CA LEU A 106 5.85 -9.41 7.71
C LEU A 106 5.95 -10.44 8.84
N LYS A 107 6.34 -10.01 10.04
CA LYS A 107 6.39 -10.90 11.21
C LYS A 107 5.01 -11.37 11.62
N ALA A 108 4.02 -10.48 11.62
CA ALA A 108 2.64 -10.82 11.99
C ALA A 108 2.05 -11.88 11.05
N ASN A 109 2.50 -11.93 9.80
CA ASN A 109 2.06 -12.88 8.80
C ASN A 109 3.04 -14.04 8.61
N LYS A 110 4.02 -14.18 9.49
CA LYS A 110 5.01 -15.27 9.49
C LYS A 110 5.79 -15.38 8.18
N LEU A 111 6.08 -14.23 7.56
CA LEU A 111 6.87 -14.17 6.33
C LEU A 111 8.36 -13.98 6.59
N ILE A 112 8.71 -13.59 7.81
CA ILE A 112 10.11 -13.54 8.27
C ILE A 112 10.20 -13.99 9.73
#